data_a47008b8a640000798888ad95d2b9503
#
_entry.id   a47008b8a640000798888ad95d2b9503
#
_cell.length_a   1.000
_cell.length_b   1.000
_cell.length_c   1.000
_cell.angle_alpha   90.00
_cell.angle_beta   90.00
_cell.angle_gamma   90.00
#
_symmetry.space_group_name_H-M   'P 1'
#
loop_
_entity.id
_entity.type
_entity.pdbx_description
1 polymer ?
#
loop_
_entity_poly.entity_id
_entity_poly.type
_entity_poly.pdbx_seq_one_letter_code
_entity_poly.pdbx_strand_id
1 'polypeptide(L)'
;MINGINYYQILCVSEDALLKEIQRAWRKFVKENHEDLVAPEERQAAKERMFAINEAYAVLSHEEKRADYDNSHMLNGGSKSELVRSRVRKAKDMILKDRSLITGEDIKLIESIIDYLDRNTQETCFAWMTDLLCERPDMAKYVVAPAFDEQLLGANSQLLETLLQKAPYVITWEKIHLYGEDILGVSGKEHKERNYNQLARILCHRIDLAGHFVYPSFQEQASGCESVLLLTLLRMAPQEITQKNFDDYIDTVYDMRPIIYSQLRNYNEQAIVWILKARPDLVRKPEKKKPPKELPYPLRPKS
;
A
#
# COMPACT_ATOMS: atom_id res chain seq x y z
N MET A 1 -12.94 -23.70 -15.93
CA MET A 1 -12.20 -24.40 -14.85
C MET A 1 -10.90 -24.92 -15.44
N ILE A 2 -9.77 -24.40 -14.99
CA ILE A 2 -8.45 -24.91 -15.37
C ILE A 2 -8.27 -26.18 -14.53
N ASN A 3 -8.37 -27.34 -15.17
CA ASN A 3 -8.38 -28.65 -14.53
C ASN A 3 -7.17 -28.85 -13.59
N GLY A 4 -7.42 -28.96 -12.29
CA GLY A 4 -6.50 -29.52 -11.31
C GLY A 4 -5.44 -28.59 -10.72
N ILE A 5 -5.43 -27.30 -11.02
CA ILE A 5 -4.45 -26.36 -10.47
C ILE A 5 -5.04 -25.67 -9.24
N ASN A 6 -4.33 -25.77 -8.11
CA ASN A 6 -4.69 -25.12 -6.85
C ASN A 6 -4.48 -23.59 -6.95
N TYR A 7 -5.49 -22.77 -6.59
CA TYR A 7 -5.42 -21.31 -6.62
C TYR A 7 -4.28 -20.75 -5.77
N TYR A 8 -3.95 -21.38 -4.66
CA TYR A 8 -2.78 -21.02 -3.85
C TYR A 8 -1.45 -21.22 -4.59
N GLN A 9 -1.38 -22.27 -5.41
CA GLN A 9 -0.21 -22.54 -6.27
C GLN A 9 -0.09 -21.50 -7.40
N ILE A 10 -1.21 -21.07 -7.98
CA ILE A 10 -1.23 -20.03 -9.02
C ILE A 10 -0.65 -18.71 -8.47
N LEU A 11 -1.01 -18.33 -7.25
CA LEU A 11 -0.49 -17.14 -6.59
C LEU A 11 0.85 -17.36 -5.86
N CYS A 12 1.42 -18.57 -5.93
CA CYS A 12 2.64 -18.96 -5.22
C CYS A 12 2.61 -18.59 -3.73
N VAL A 13 1.46 -18.77 -3.08
CA VAL A 13 1.26 -18.54 -1.65
C VAL A 13 0.91 -19.85 -0.94
N SER A 14 1.14 -19.89 0.37
CA SER A 14 0.72 -21.02 1.19
C SER A 14 -0.80 -21.09 1.30
N GLU A 15 -1.34 -22.28 1.53
CA GLU A 15 -2.79 -22.47 1.76
C GLU A 15 -3.28 -21.79 3.04
N ASP A 16 -2.39 -21.49 3.97
CA ASP A 16 -2.62 -20.69 5.18
C ASP A 16 -2.26 -19.21 5.02
N ALA A 17 -1.96 -18.77 3.78
CA ALA A 17 -1.60 -17.39 3.51
C ALA A 17 -2.68 -16.40 3.99
N LEU A 18 -2.22 -15.32 4.61
CA LEU A 18 -3.07 -14.20 5.00
C LEU A 18 -3.63 -13.48 3.78
N LEU A 19 -4.76 -12.80 3.93
CA LEU A 19 -5.35 -11.97 2.87
C LEU A 19 -4.33 -10.98 2.30
N LYS A 20 -3.48 -10.37 3.14
CA LYS A 20 -2.40 -9.46 2.73
C LYS A 20 -1.35 -10.14 1.85
N GLU A 21 -0.98 -11.37 2.17
CA GLU A 21 -0.01 -12.14 1.38
C GLU A 21 -0.59 -12.47 0.02
N ILE A 22 -1.88 -12.86 -0.03
CA ILE A 22 -2.63 -13.09 -1.27
C ILE A 22 -2.68 -11.80 -2.10
N GLN A 23 -2.99 -10.65 -1.49
CA GLN A 23 -3.01 -9.36 -2.16
C GLN A 23 -1.63 -8.93 -2.67
N ARG A 24 -0.56 -9.11 -1.88
CA ARG A 24 0.82 -8.83 -2.29
C ARG A 24 1.25 -9.71 -3.45
N ALA A 25 0.98 -11.00 -3.38
CA ALA A 25 1.28 -11.95 -4.45
C ALA A 25 0.57 -11.57 -5.74
N TRP A 26 -0.73 -11.27 -5.67
CA TRP A 26 -1.50 -10.84 -6.83
C TRP A 26 -0.93 -9.56 -7.46
N ARG A 27 -0.65 -8.50 -6.66
CA ARG A 27 -0.06 -7.25 -7.16
C ARG A 27 1.29 -7.48 -7.84
N LYS A 28 2.15 -8.33 -7.26
CA LYS A 28 3.42 -8.71 -7.85
C LYS A 28 3.23 -9.36 -9.22
N PHE A 29 2.35 -10.36 -9.31
CA PHE A 29 2.09 -11.07 -10.56
C PHE A 29 1.44 -10.18 -11.62
N VAL A 30 0.51 -9.29 -11.25
CA VAL A 30 -0.05 -8.29 -12.18
C VAL A 30 1.05 -7.42 -12.77
N LYS A 31 1.99 -6.93 -11.94
CA LYS A 31 3.11 -6.10 -12.39
C LYS A 31 4.07 -6.85 -13.30
N GLU A 32 4.34 -8.14 -13.02
CA GLU A 32 5.29 -8.96 -13.79
C GLU A 32 4.70 -9.52 -15.09
N ASN A 33 3.38 -9.68 -15.19
CA ASN A 33 2.71 -10.32 -16.34
C ASN A 33 1.82 -9.37 -17.13
N HIS A 34 1.98 -8.06 -16.97
CA HIS A 34 1.21 -7.09 -17.76
C HIS A 34 1.60 -7.21 -19.24
N GLU A 35 0.61 -7.30 -20.13
CA GLU A 35 0.82 -7.51 -21.57
C GLU A 35 1.71 -6.46 -22.25
N ASP A 36 1.78 -5.25 -21.70
CA ASP A 36 2.65 -4.17 -22.22
C ASP A 36 4.13 -4.34 -21.86
N LEU A 37 4.44 -5.23 -20.89
CA LEU A 37 5.80 -5.47 -20.41
C LEU A 37 6.44 -6.72 -21.02
N VAL A 38 5.69 -7.51 -21.80
CA VAL A 38 6.17 -8.75 -22.42
C VAL A 38 6.32 -8.59 -23.92
N ALA A 39 7.21 -9.41 -24.49
CA ALA A 39 7.43 -9.45 -25.96
C ALA A 39 6.12 -9.81 -26.70
N PRO A 40 5.92 -9.30 -27.94
CA PRO A 40 4.69 -9.55 -28.70
C PRO A 40 4.32 -11.03 -28.83
N GLU A 41 5.32 -11.91 -28.93
CA GLU A 41 5.17 -13.35 -29.05
C GLU A 41 4.64 -14.00 -27.77
N GLU A 42 4.88 -13.38 -26.62
CA GLU A 42 4.48 -13.89 -25.31
C GLU A 42 3.15 -13.32 -24.81
N ARG A 43 2.56 -12.33 -25.49
CA ARG A 43 1.34 -11.64 -25.06
C ARG A 43 0.16 -12.56 -24.84
N GLN A 44 -0.02 -13.56 -25.70
CA GLN A 44 -1.12 -14.52 -25.54
C GLN A 44 -0.96 -15.37 -24.27
N ALA A 45 0.26 -15.86 -24.04
CA ALA A 45 0.58 -16.63 -22.84
C ALA A 45 0.48 -15.76 -21.55
N ALA A 46 0.85 -14.48 -21.65
CA ALA A 46 0.68 -13.52 -20.54
C ALA A 46 -0.80 -13.27 -20.21
N LYS A 47 -1.67 -13.13 -21.23
CA LYS A 47 -3.13 -13.01 -21.03
C LYS A 47 -3.72 -14.23 -20.33
N GLU A 48 -3.33 -15.43 -20.73
CA GLU A 48 -3.81 -16.66 -20.12
C GLU A 48 -3.35 -16.78 -18.65
N ARG A 49 -2.09 -16.44 -18.38
CA ARG A 49 -1.57 -16.37 -17.01
C ARG A 49 -2.32 -15.32 -16.17
N MET A 50 -2.55 -14.12 -16.72
CA MET A 50 -3.29 -13.06 -16.04
C MET A 50 -4.73 -13.46 -15.74
N PHE A 51 -5.39 -14.17 -16.65
CA PHE A 51 -6.73 -14.69 -16.40
C PHE A 51 -6.75 -15.66 -15.20
N ALA A 52 -5.81 -16.62 -15.15
CA ALA A 52 -5.69 -17.54 -14.03
C ALA A 52 -5.37 -16.85 -12.70
N ILE A 53 -4.45 -15.86 -12.72
CA ILE A 53 -4.06 -15.06 -11.55
C ILE A 53 -5.27 -14.28 -11.01
N ASN A 54 -6.05 -13.64 -11.89
CA ASN A 54 -7.23 -12.86 -11.49
C ASN A 54 -8.37 -13.77 -10.98
N GLU A 55 -8.56 -14.96 -11.59
CA GLU A 55 -9.54 -15.95 -11.11
C GLU A 55 -9.17 -16.44 -9.70
N ALA A 56 -7.90 -16.80 -9.48
CA ALA A 56 -7.40 -17.22 -8.18
C ALA A 56 -7.60 -16.14 -7.12
N TYR A 57 -7.25 -14.89 -7.46
CA TYR A 57 -7.44 -13.75 -6.57
C TYR A 57 -8.92 -13.47 -6.27
N ALA A 58 -9.80 -13.53 -7.28
CA ALA A 58 -11.24 -13.29 -7.10
C ALA A 58 -11.91 -14.31 -6.17
N VAL A 59 -11.35 -15.49 -6.03
CA VAL A 59 -11.82 -16.51 -5.07
C VAL A 59 -11.14 -16.33 -3.72
N LEU A 60 -9.80 -16.28 -3.68
CA LEU A 60 -9.05 -16.32 -2.43
C LEU A 60 -9.09 -15.00 -1.64
N SER A 61 -9.43 -13.87 -2.28
CA SER A 61 -9.56 -12.57 -1.62
C SER A 61 -10.91 -12.35 -0.91
N HIS A 62 -11.89 -13.22 -1.12
CA HIS A 62 -13.22 -13.14 -0.50
C HIS A 62 -13.40 -14.31 0.47
N GLU A 63 -13.65 -13.99 1.72
CA GLU A 63 -13.73 -14.99 2.81
C GLU A 63 -14.73 -16.13 2.51
N GLU A 64 -15.94 -15.81 2.09
CA GLU A 64 -16.97 -16.83 1.75
C GLU A 64 -16.54 -17.70 0.57
N LYS A 65 -16.08 -17.09 -0.52
CA LYS A 65 -15.63 -17.83 -1.72
C LYS A 65 -14.40 -18.69 -1.44
N ARG A 66 -13.49 -18.16 -0.61
CA ARG A 66 -12.31 -18.90 -0.18
C ARG A 66 -12.71 -20.10 0.69
N ALA A 67 -13.65 -19.90 1.62
CA ALA A 67 -14.16 -20.99 2.45
C ALA A 67 -14.85 -22.08 1.60
N ASP A 68 -15.68 -21.70 0.61
CA ASP A 68 -16.33 -22.63 -0.31
C ASP A 68 -15.30 -23.36 -1.18
N TYR A 69 -14.27 -22.65 -1.66
CA TYR A 69 -13.18 -23.25 -2.42
C TYR A 69 -12.40 -24.26 -1.56
N ASP A 70 -12.00 -23.87 -0.36
CA ASP A 70 -11.29 -24.71 0.60
C ASP A 70 -12.11 -25.96 0.95
N ASN A 71 -13.42 -25.82 1.15
CA ASN A 71 -14.33 -26.95 1.42
C ASN A 71 -14.50 -27.89 0.22
N SER A 72 -14.51 -27.34 -0.99
CA SER A 72 -14.71 -28.14 -2.23
C SER A 72 -13.43 -28.82 -2.75
N HIS A 73 -12.25 -28.30 -2.43
CA HIS A 73 -10.96 -28.76 -2.91
C HIS A 73 -10.11 -29.49 -1.87
N MET A 74 -10.44 -29.33 -0.58
CA MET A 74 -9.76 -30.03 0.51
C MET A 74 -10.65 -31.14 1.08
N LEU A 75 -10.38 -32.36 0.66
CA LEU A 75 -10.89 -33.59 1.31
C LEU A 75 -10.44 -33.69 2.81
N ASN A 76 -9.72 -32.71 3.34
CA ASN A 76 -9.23 -32.60 4.72
C ASN A 76 -9.62 -31.26 5.37
N GLY A 77 -10.78 -30.68 5.07
CA GLY A 77 -11.24 -29.35 5.50
C GLY A 77 -11.46 -29.16 7.03
N GLY A 78 -11.24 -30.13 7.86
CA GLY A 78 -11.32 -30.02 9.32
C GLY A 78 -10.15 -29.26 9.96
N SER A 79 -8.96 -29.38 9.40
CA SER A 79 -7.71 -28.93 10.03
C SER A 79 -7.52 -27.40 10.01
N LYS A 80 -7.90 -26.71 8.93
CA LYS A 80 -7.60 -25.28 8.72
C LYS A 80 -8.53 -24.36 9.53
N SER A 81 -9.84 -24.64 9.52
CA SER A 81 -10.82 -23.90 10.33
C SER A 81 -10.53 -24.05 11.84
N GLU A 82 -10.07 -25.22 12.23
CA GLU A 82 -9.70 -25.50 13.63
C GLU A 82 -8.39 -24.80 14.02
N LEU A 83 -7.43 -24.72 13.10
CA LEU A 83 -6.18 -23.97 13.30
C LEU A 83 -6.45 -22.46 13.48
N VAL A 84 -7.28 -21.86 12.63
CA VAL A 84 -7.68 -20.45 12.77
C VAL A 84 -8.42 -20.22 14.09
N ARG A 85 -9.39 -21.07 14.41
CA ARG A 85 -10.11 -20.99 15.70
C ARG A 85 -9.18 -21.13 16.91
N SER A 86 -8.20 -22.02 16.83
CA SER A 86 -7.18 -22.20 17.86
C SER A 86 -6.31 -20.95 18.02
N ARG A 87 -5.86 -20.34 16.89
CA ARG A 87 -5.07 -19.09 16.89
C ARG A 87 -5.89 -17.92 17.48
N VAL A 88 -7.16 -17.76 17.05
CA VAL A 88 -8.06 -16.72 17.58
C VAL A 88 -8.25 -16.89 19.10
N ARG A 89 -8.44 -18.13 19.58
CA ARG A 89 -8.55 -18.40 21.03
C ARG A 89 -7.27 -18.00 21.75
N LYS A 90 -6.11 -18.42 21.24
CA LYS A 90 -4.81 -18.05 21.81
C LYS A 90 -4.61 -16.54 21.88
N ALA A 91 -4.98 -15.79 20.83
CA ALA A 91 -4.87 -14.33 20.88
C ALA A 91 -5.78 -13.70 21.94
N LYS A 92 -7.02 -14.17 22.07
CA LYS A 92 -7.93 -13.73 23.15
C LYS A 92 -7.34 -14.02 24.53
N ASP A 93 -6.74 -15.19 24.72
CA ASP A 93 -6.08 -15.56 25.98
C ASP A 93 -4.88 -14.65 26.26
N MET A 94 -4.12 -14.24 25.21
CA MET A 94 -2.99 -13.32 25.37
C MET A 94 -3.41 -11.91 25.79
N ILE A 95 -4.51 -11.39 25.25
CA ILE A 95 -5.03 -10.07 25.66
C ILE A 95 -5.37 -10.05 27.17
N LEU A 96 -5.71 -11.19 27.73
CA LEU A 96 -6.01 -11.34 29.16
C LEU A 96 -4.75 -11.64 30.01
N LYS A 97 -3.61 -11.90 29.36
CA LYS A 97 -2.35 -12.20 30.07
C LYS A 97 -1.77 -10.93 30.70
N ASP A 98 -1.04 -11.09 31.79
CA ASP A 98 -0.25 -10.00 32.39
C ASP A 98 0.71 -9.42 31.34
N ARG A 99 0.61 -8.11 31.11
CA ARG A 99 1.41 -7.41 30.09
C ARG A 99 2.93 -7.50 30.35
N SER A 100 3.34 -7.69 31.60
CA SER A 100 4.76 -7.89 31.96
C SER A 100 5.34 -9.18 31.36
N LEU A 101 4.49 -10.18 31.09
CA LEU A 101 4.87 -11.49 30.55
C LEU A 101 4.71 -11.57 29.01
N ILE A 102 4.27 -10.52 28.36
CA ILE A 102 4.11 -10.49 26.90
C ILE A 102 5.47 -10.46 26.22
N THR A 103 5.61 -11.28 25.20
CA THR A 103 6.81 -11.39 24.36
C THR A 103 6.55 -10.86 22.93
N GLY A 104 7.61 -10.66 22.16
CA GLY A 104 7.47 -10.30 20.76
C GLY A 104 6.75 -11.36 19.91
N GLU A 105 6.89 -12.64 20.28
CA GLU A 105 6.21 -13.74 19.57
C GLU A 105 4.69 -13.73 19.84
N ASP A 106 4.27 -13.29 21.02
CA ASP A 106 2.85 -13.10 21.34
C ASP A 106 2.23 -12.02 20.42
N ILE A 107 2.93 -10.90 20.21
CA ILE A 107 2.47 -9.82 19.31
C ILE A 107 2.43 -10.29 17.86
N LYS A 108 3.46 -10.99 17.38
CA LYS A 108 3.49 -11.57 16.03
C LYS A 108 2.35 -12.57 15.80
N LEU A 109 1.98 -13.33 16.82
CA LEU A 109 0.85 -14.23 16.71
C LEU A 109 -0.46 -13.46 16.53
N ILE A 110 -0.69 -12.37 17.30
CA ILE A 110 -1.87 -11.51 17.12
C ILE A 110 -1.85 -10.88 15.72
N GLU A 111 -0.72 -10.33 15.26
CA GLU A 111 -0.54 -9.80 13.92
C GLU A 111 -0.93 -10.84 12.85
N SER A 112 -0.50 -12.08 13.01
CA SER A 112 -0.77 -13.16 12.03
C SER A 112 -2.23 -13.54 11.88
N ILE A 113 -3.09 -13.15 12.80
CA ILE A 113 -4.50 -13.51 12.83
C ILE A 113 -5.45 -12.32 12.79
N ILE A 114 -4.93 -11.09 12.87
CA ILE A 114 -5.76 -9.88 13.04
C ILE A 114 -6.75 -9.71 11.89
N ASP A 115 -6.36 -10.10 10.67
CA ASP A 115 -7.22 -10.03 9.48
C ASP A 115 -8.38 -11.04 9.49
N TYR A 116 -8.32 -12.08 10.35
CA TYR A 116 -9.39 -13.06 10.52
C TYR A 116 -10.35 -12.73 11.66
N LEU A 117 -10.08 -11.63 12.37
CA LEU A 117 -10.91 -11.17 13.48
C LEU A 117 -12.01 -10.25 12.96
N ASP A 118 -13.18 -10.28 13.60
CA ASP A 118 -14.20 -9.25 13.39
C ASP A 118 -13.67 -7.88 13.79
N ARG A 119 -14.27 -6.82 13.22
CA ARG A 119 -13.80 -5.44 13.41
C ARG A 119 -13.68 -5.03 14.87
N ASN A 120 -14.64 -5.38 15.69
CA ASN A 120 -14.64 -5.03 17.11
C ASN A 120 -13.48 -5.70 17.86
N THR A 121 -13.18 -6.95 17.51
CA THR A 121 -12.04 -7.68 18.08
C THR A 121 -10.72 -7.11 17.55
N GLN A 122 -10.63 -6.70 16.27
CA GLN A 122 -9.46 -5.99 15.73
C GLN A 122 -9.18 -4.69 16.50
N GLU A 123 -10.18 -3.86 16.68
CA GLU A 123 -10.07 -2.60 17.45
C GLU A 123 -9.64 -2.86 18.92
N THR A 124 -10.14 -3.92 19.53
CA THR A 124 -9.70 -4.35 20.87
C THR A 124 -8.21 -4.76 20.89
N CYS A 125 -7.74 -5.46 19.85
CA CYS A 125 -6.32 -5.84 19.73
C CYS A 125 -5.43 -4.60 19.58
N PHE A 126 -5.81 -3.63 18.75
CA PHE A 126 -5.04 -2.39 18.58
C PHE A 126 -5.01 -1.55 19.87
N ALA A 127 -6.14 -1.40 20.54
CA ALA A 127 -6.19 -0.71 21.82
C ALA A 127 -5.30 -1.40 22.88
N TRP A 128 -5.34 -2.73 22.94
CA TRP A 128 -4.47 -3.50 23.83
C TRP A 128 -2.99 -3.32 23.50
N MET A 129 -2.60 -3.31 22.21
CA MET A 129 -1.21 -3.04 21.78
C MET A 129 -0.79 -1.60 22.13
N THR A 130 -1.71 -0.65 22.05
CA THR A 130 -1.48 0.75 22.45
C THR A 130 -1.16 0.85 23.92
N ASP A 131 -1.96 0.22 24.77
CA ASP A 131 -1.72 0.15 26.22
C ASP A 131 -0.41 -0.56 26.53
N LEU A 132 -0.15 -1.70 25.89
CA LEU A 132 1.10 -2.43 26.04
C LEU A 132 2.31 -1.56 25.71
N LEU A 133 2.26 -0.79 24.61
CA LEU A 133 3.34 0.10 24.21
C LEU A 133 3.54 1.25 25.21
N CYS A 134 2.49 1.73 25.86
CA CYS A 134 2.59 2.71 26.94
C CYS A 134 3.34 2.19 28.16
N GLU A 135 3.11 0.93 28.51
CA GLU A 135 3.73 0.27 29.67
C GLU A 135 5.10 -0.33 29.32
N ARG A 136 5.26 -0.83 28.10
CA ARG A 136 6.43 -1.57 27.61
C ARG A 136 6.97 -0.98 26.30
N PRO A 137 7.65 0.18 26.31
CA PRO A 137 8.23 0.79 25.10
C PRO A 137 9.25 -0.13 24.39
N ASP A 138 9.83 -1.11 25.09
CA ASP A 138 10.72 -2.13 24.52
C ASP A 138 10.01 -3.02 23.48
N MET A 139 8.70 -3.12 23.52
CA MET A 139 7.87 -3.86 22.54
C MET A 139 7.63 -3.09 21.23
N ALA A 140 8.03 -1.82 21.13
CA ALA A 140 7.75 -0.94 20.00
C ALA A 140 8.10 -1.54 18.63
N LYS A 141 9.23 -2.25 18.52
CA LYS A 141 9.66 -2.86 17.25
C LYS A 141 8.72 -3.93 16.70
N TYR A 142 7.89 -4.53 17.55
CA TYR A 142 6.94 -5.58 17.17
C TYR A 142 5.57 -5.02 16.77
N VAL A 143 5.23 -3.81 17.21
CA VAL A 143 3.92 -3.19 16.92
C VAL A 143 3.93 -2.25 15.71
N VAL A 144 5.04 -2.14 14.96
CA VAL A 144 5.13 -1.24 13.80
C VAL A 144 4.20 -1.68 12.67
N ALA A 145 4.23 -2.97 12.30
CA ALA A 145 3.35 -3.48 11.27
C ALA A 145 1.88 -3.42 11.71
N PRO A 146 1.48 -3.89 12.91
CA PRO A 146 0.13 -3.67 13.41
C PRO A 146 -0.34 -2.21 13.40
N ALA A 147 0.54 -1.24 13.70
CA ALA A 147 0.19 0.17 13.67
C ALA A 147 -0.12 0.67 12.25
N PHE A 148 0.58 0.17 11.25
CA PHE A 148 0.25 0.45 9.84
C PHE A 148 -1.03 -0.26 9.40
N ASP A 149 -1.28 -1.47 9.88
CA ASP A 149 -2.50 -2.22 9.60
C ASP A 149 -3.74 -1.54 10.16
N GLU A 150 -3.65 -1.00 11.39
CA GLU A 150 -4.70 -0.17 11.99
C GLU A 150 -5.11 0.98 11.06
N GLN A 151 -4.10 1.63 10.42
CA GLN A 151 -4.35 2.70 9.46
C GLN A 151 -5.06 2.21 8.19
N LEU A 152 -4.57 1.13 7.59
CA LEU A 152 -5.11 0.56 6.37
C LEU A 152 -6.55 0.08 6.55
N LEU A 153 -6.88 -0.45 7.72
CA LEU A 153 -8.22 -0.89 8.08
C LEU A 153 -9.17 0.28 8.43
N GLY A 154 -8.65 1.52 8.50
CA GLY A 154 -9.44 2.70 8.76
C GLY A 154 -9.88 2.86 10.22
N ALA A 155 -9.15 2.26 11.14
CA ALA A 155 -9.34 2.43 12.57
C ALA A 155 -8.72 3.74 13.09
N ASN A 156 -8.84 4.01 14.39
CA ASN A 156 -8.56 5.32 15.00
C ASN A 156 -7.08 5.73 15.08
N SER A 157 -6.14 4.94 14.56
CA SER A 157 -4.71 5.29 14.49
C SER A 157 -3.99 5.57 15.81
N GLN A 158 -4.56 5.13 16.93
CA GLN A 158 -3.98 5.40 18.25
C GLN A 158 -2.66 4.68 18.46
N LEU A 159 -2.52 3.47 17.91
CA LEU A 159 -1.30 2.70 18.03
C LEU A 159 -0.13 3.38 17.29
N LEU A 160 -0.35 3.88 16.05
CA LEU A 160 0.66 4.62 15.31
C LEU A 160 1.03 5.94 16.01
N GLU A 161 0.06 6.70 16.51
CA GLU A 161 0.31 7.93 17.27
C GLU A 161 1.16 7.66 18.51
N THR A 162 0.82 6.62 19.27
CA THR A 162 1.56 6.24 20.47
C THR A 162 2.98 5.79 20.11
N LEU A 163 3.12 5.03 19.02
CA LEU A 163 4.43 4.61 18.50
C LEU A 163 5.31 5.80 18.12
N LEU A 164 4.75 6.79 17.41
CA LEU A 164 5.46 8.02 17.02
C LEU A 164 5.89 8.84 18.23
N GLN A 165 5.10 8.86 19.29
CA GLN A 165 5.44 9.58 20.53
C GLN A 165 6.48 8.84 21.37
N LYS A 166 6.39 7.52 21.48
CA LYS A 166 7.19 6.73 22.42
C LYS A 166 8.50 6.20 21.81
N ALA A 167 8.45 5.78 20.55
CA ALA A 167 9.56 5.10 19.91
C ALA A 167 9.61 5.31 18.39
N PRO A 168 9.65 6.54 17.86
CA PRO A 168 9.64 6.80 16.42
C PRO A 168 10.80 6.13 15.68
N TYR A 169 11.93 5.91 16.36
CA TYR A 169 13.14 5.33 15.80
C TYR A 169 12.99 3.88 15.30
N VAL A 170 11.96 3.15 15.75
CA VAL A 170 11.70 1.77 15.28
C VAL A 170 11.03 1.74 13.89
N ILE A 171 10.51 2.89 13.42
CA ILE A 171 9.95 3.03 12.08
C ILE A 171 11.10 3.24 11.11
N THR A 172 11.48 2.19 10.39
CA THR A 172 12.55 2.23 9.40
C THR A 172 12.02 2.52 8.01
N TRP A 173 12.92 2.88 7.09
CA TRP A 173 12.55 3.12 5.70
C TRP A 173 11.89 1.90 5.03
N GLU A 174 12.40 0.71 5.25
CA GLU A 174 11.86 -0.51 4.66
C GLU A 174 10.39 -0.72 5.05
N LYS A 175 10.04 -0.39 6.30
CA LYS A 175 8.66 -0.47 6.80
C LYS A 175 7.77 0.60 6.18
N ILE A 176 8.28 1.83 6.02
CA ILE A 176 7.55 2.93 5.35
C ILE A 176 7.35 2.59 3.87
N HIS A 177 8.35 2.01 3.21
CA HIS A 177 8.26 1.63 1.80
C HIS A 177 7.18 0.56 1.57
N LEU A 178 7.15 -0.47 2.39
CA LEU A 178 6.10 -1.49 2.34
C LEU A 178 4.71 -0.89 2.56
N TYR A 179 4.58 -0.01 3.56
CA TYR A 179 3.34 0.71 3.82
C TYR A 179 2.94 1.62 2.64
N GLY A 180 3.89 2.31 2.03
CA GLY A 180 3.67 3.15 0.85
C GLY A 180 3.13 2.37 -0.36
N GLU A 181 3.64 1.14 -0.60
CA GLU A 181 3.11 0.25 -1.63
C GLU A 181 1.65 -0.15 -1.33
N ASP A 182 1.31 -0.39 -0.09
CA ASP A 182 -0.06 -0.71 0.32
C ASP A 182 -1.01 0.49 0.13
N ILE A 183 -0.56 1.74 0.38
CA ILE A 183 -1.33 2.96 0.09
C ILE A 183 -1.69 3.05 -1.40
N LEU A 184 -0.74 2.78 -2.30
CA LEU A 184 -0.96 2.82 -3.75
C LEU A 184 -2.00 1.78 -4.20
N GLY A 185 -2.11 0.66 -3.48
CA GLY A 185 -3.09 -0.40 -3.74
C GLY A 185 -4.48 -0.13 -3.18
N VAL A 186 -4.66 0.85 -2.31
CA VAL A 186 -5.97 1.16 -1.70
C VAL A 186 -6.86 1.87 -2.70
N SER A 187 -8.11 1.41 -2.83
CA SER A 187 -9.15 2.08 -3.62
C SER A 187 -9.84 3.18 -2.81
N GLY A 188 -10.13 4.31 -3.48
CA GLY A 188 -10.85 5.43 -2.88
C GLY A 188 -9.95 6.58 -2.41
N LYS A 189 -10.39 7.80 -2.76
CA LYS A 189 -9.63 9.03 -2.51
C LYS A 189 -9.46 9.29 -1.01
N GLU A 190 -10.53 9.16 -0.23
CA GLU A 190 -10.49 9.42 1.23
C GLU A 190 -9.51 8.50 1.98
N HIS A 191 -9.41 7.24 1.58
CA HIS A 191 -8.44 6.31 2.18
C HIS A 191 -7.01 6.71 1.83
N LYS A 192 -6.75 7.11 0.59
CA LYS A 192 -5.44 7.61 0.17
C LYS A 192 -5.05 8.87 0.94
N GLU A 193 -5.94 9.86 1.04
CA GLU A 193 -5.70 11.10 1.78
C GLU A 193 -5.37 10.82 3.25
N ARG A 194 -6.11 9.93 3.90
CA ARG A 194 -5.82 9.52 5.28
C ARG A 194 -4.41 8.95 5.41
N ASN A 195 -4.02 8.07 4.50
CA ASN A 195 -2.71 7.43 4.52
C ASN A 195 -1.57 8.42 4.23
N TYR A 196 -1.73 9.37 3.28
CA TYR A 196 -0.76 10.44 3.06
C TYR A 196 -0.63 11.37 4.28
N ASN A 197 -1.73 11.65 4.97
CA ASN A 197 -1.70 12.39 6.24
C ASN A 197 -0.85 11.67 7.29
N GLN A 198 -0.92 10.35 7.36
CA GLN A 198 -0.09 9.57 8.28
C GLN A 198 1.39 9.57 7.87
N LEU A 199 1.69 9.47 6.57
CA LEU A 199 3.07 9.64 6.08
C LEU A 199 3.64 11.02 6.45
N ALA A 200 2.84 12.08 6.35
CA ALA A 200 3.24 13.43 6.78
C ALA A 200 3.52 13.48 8.29
N ARG A 201 2.73 12.80 9.12
CA ARG A 201 2.99 12.69 10.56
C ARG A 201 4.27 11.91 10.85
N ILE A 202 4.50 10.78 10.17
CA ILE A 202 5.75 10.03 10.30
C ILE A 202 6.94 10.91 9.92
N LEU A 203 6.87 11.68 8.83
CA LEU A 203 7.91 12.62 8.42
C LEU A 203 8.21 13.64 9.51
N CYS A 204 7.18 14.17 10.20
CA CYS A 204 7.38 15.11 11.32
C CYS A 204 8.20 14.52 12.47
N HIS A 205 8.14 13.21 12.70
CA HIS A 205 8.88 12.53 13.77
C HIS A 205 10.19 11.89 13.28
N ARG A 206 10.31 11.67 11.96
CA ARG A 206 11.45 11.00 11.34
C ARG A 206 11.98 11.81 10.16
N ILE A 207 12.39 13.07 10.47
CA ILE A 207 12.99 13.98 9.48
C ILE A 207 14.26 13.42 8.83
N ASP A 208 14.96 12.54 9.52
CA ASP A 208 16.11 11.79 9.03
C ASP A 208 15.80 10.90 7.82
N LEU A 209 14.53 10.57 7.61
CA LEU A 209 14.05 9.78 6.47
C LEU A 209 13.44 10.65 5.35
N ALA A 210 13.53 11.98 5.44
CA ALA A 210 12.81 12.89 4.53
C ALA A 210 13.04 12.62 3.04
N GLY A 211 14.26 12.25 2.63
CA GLY A 211 14.57 11.92 1.23
C GLY A 211 13.69 10.81 0.65
N HIS A 212 13.22 9.90 1.48
CA HIS A 212 12.35 8.80 1.07
C HIS A 212 10.89 9.23 0.85
N PHE A 213 10.47 10.38 1.38
CA PHE A 213 9.12 10.90 1.23
C PHE A 213 8.92 11.74 -0.04
N VAL A 214 9.99 12.03 -0.80
CA VAL A 214 9.90 12.83 -2.03
C VAL A 214 9.00 12.15 -3.06
N TYR A 215 9.25 10.88 -3.38
CA TYR A 215 8.43 10.15 -4.34
C TYR A 215 6.98 9.96 -3.87
N PRO A 216 6.69 9.50 -2.66
CA PRO A 216 5.32 9.45 -2.14
C PRO A 216 4.59 10.79 -2.19
N SER A 217 5.25 11.92 -1.92
CA SER A 217 4.62 13.25 -1.99
C SER A 217 4.23 13.64 -3.42
N PHE A 218 5.00 13.23 -4.42
CA PHE A 218 4.65 13.42 -5.83
C PHE A 218 3.51 12.50 -6.27
N GLN A 219 3.45 11.27 -5.75
CA GLN A 219 2.33 10.36 -5.98
C GLN A 219 1.02 10.89 -5.35
N GLU A 220 1.09 11.54 -4.18
CA GLU A 220 -0.04 12.26 -3.59
C GLU A 220 -0.61 13.27 -4.57
N GLN A 221 0.25 14.12 -5.16
CA GLN A 221 -0.15 15.12 -6.16
C GLN A 221 -0.75 14.46 -7.41
N ALA A 222 -0.07 13.47 -7.98
CA ALA A 222 -0.52 12.74 -9.16
C ALA A 222 -1.87 12.04 -8.95
N SER A 223 -2.22 11.71 -7.71
CA SER A 223 -3.50 11.09 -7.33
C SER A 223 -4.62 12.10 -7.09
N GLY A 224 -4.33 13.43 -7.09
CA GLY A 224 -5.29 14.49 -6.81
C GLY A 224 -5.75 14.54 -5.35
N CYS A 225 -4.93 14.03 -4.43
CA CYS A 225 -5.14 14.11 -2.99
C CYS A 225 -4.73 15.48 -2.43
N GLU A 226 -5.14 15.78 -1.20
CA GLU A 226 -4.70 16.99 -0.51
C GLU A 226 -3.18 16.95 -0.31
N SER A 227 -2.51 18.07 -0.62
CA SER A 227 -1.03 18.15 -0.68
C SER A 227 -0.35 18.16 0.69
N VAL A 228 -0.83 17.38 1.65
CA VAL A 228 -0.36 17.45 3.05
C VAL A 228 1.06 16.95 3.20
N LEU A 229 1.39 15.82 2.54
CA LEU A 229 2.72 15.25 2.60
C LEU A 229 3.74 16.16 1.87
N LEU A 230 3.40 16.63 0.65
CA LEU A 230 4.27 17.54 -0.09
C LEU A 230 4.50 18.83 0.67
N LEU A 231 3.46 19.49 1.19
CA LEU A 231 3.60 20.73 1.94
C LEU A 231 4.40 20.53 3.23
N THR A 232 4.26 19.39 3.89
CA THR A 232 5.07 19.03 5.06
C THR A 232 6.54 18.87 4.68
N LEU A 233 6.83 18.16 3.60
CA LEU A 233 8.19 17.98 3.08
C LEU A 233 8.82 19.32 2.72
N LEU A 234 8.10 20.20 1.98
CA LEU A 234 8.59 21.52 1.60
C LEU A 234 8.87 22.44 2.79
N ARG A 235 8.11 22.27 3.87
CA ARG A 235 8.33 23.03 5.12
C ARG A 235 9.52 22.51 5.92
N MET A 236 9.72 21.21 5.99
CA MET A 236 10.66 20.59 6.92
C MET A 236 11.99 20.21 6.28
N ALA A 237 12.00 19.75 5.05
CA ALA A 237 13.18 19.24 4.36
C ALA A 237 13.14 19.50 2.84
N PRO A 238 12.98 20.75 2.37
CA PRO A 238 12.87 21.04 0.95
C PRO A 238 14.14 20.64 0.16
N GLN A 239 15.30 20.60 0.83
CA GLN A 239 16.58 20.20 0.24
C GLN A 239 16.60 18.76 -0.29
N GLU A 240 15.71 17.90 0.18
CA GLU A 240 15.60 16.52 -0.28
C GLU A 240 15.02 16.41 -1.69
N ILE A 241 14.32 17.46 -2.18
CA ILE A 241 13.86 17.52 -3.56
C ILE A 241 15.03 17.92 -4.43
N THR A 242 15.64 16.97 -5.11
CA THR A 242 16.77 17.20 -6.04
C THR A 242 16.27 17.64 -7.41
N GLN A 243 17.17 18.23 -8.24
CA GLN A 243 16.83 18.58 -9.62
C GLN A 243 16.33 17.36 -10.41
N LYS A 244 16.94 16.17 -10.19
CA LYS A 244 16.54 14.94 -10.87
C LYS A 244 15.09 14.55 -10.58
N ASN A 245 14.72 14.41 -9.29
CA ASN A 245 13.37 13.98 -8.96
C ASN A 245 12.32 15.06 -9.26
N PHE A 246 12.69 16.33 -9.27
CA PHE A 246 11.84 17.41 -9.75
C PHE A 246 11.60 17.33 -11.26
N ASP A 247 12.64 17.05 -12.05
CA ASP A 247 12.52 16.82 -13.49
C ASP A 247 11.61 15.63 -13.81
N ASP A 248 11.79 14.52 -13.11
CA ASP A 248 10.96 13.31 -13.26
C ASP A 248 9.48 13.60 -12.94
N TYR A 249 9.22 14.43 -11.92
CA TYR A 249 7.87 14.87 -11.58
C TYR A 249 7.26 15.76 -12.67
N ILE A 250 8.03 16.74 -13.20
CA ILE A 250 7.59 17.61 -14.29
C ILE A 250 7.24 16.79 -15.54
N ASP A 251 8.10 15.84 -15.91
CA ASP A 251 7.85 14.97 -17.06
C ASP A 251 6.54 14.17 -16.85
N THR A 252 6.28 13.67 -15.65
CA THR A 252 5.00 13.01 -15.29
C THR A 252 3.79 13.92 -15.46
N VAL A 253 3.86 15.17 -14.97
CA VAL A 253 2.77 16.14 -15.10
C VAL A 253 2.47 16.48 -16.55
N TYR A 254 3.50 16.63 -17.39
CA TYR A 254 3.30 16.96 -18.82
C TYR A 254 2.85 15.78 -19.66
N ASP A 255 3.13 14.55 -19.24
CA ASP A 255 2.66 13.33 -19.94
C ASP A 255 1.19 13.01 -19.65
N MET A 256 0.57 13.66 -18.66
CA MET A 256 -0.87 13.54 -18.39
C MET A 256 -1.69 14.03 -19.59
N ARG A 257 -2.66 13.21 -20.04
CA ARG A 257 -3.51 13.53 -21.19
C ARG A 257 -4.40 14.74 -20.89
N PRO A 258 -4.35 15.83 -21.71
CA PRO A 258 -5.00 17.11 -21.37
C PRO A 258 -6.53 17.04 -21.21
N ILE A 259 -7.19 16.12 -21.92
CA ILE A 259 -8.67 16.10 -22.02
C ILE A 259 -9.33 15.50 -20.79
N ILE A 260 -8.71 14.51 -20.15
CA ILE A 260 -9.31 13.76 -19.04
C ILE A 260 -8.86 14.31 -17.67
N TYR A 261 -7.71 15.01 -17.64
CA TYR A 261 -7.04 15.40 -16.40
C TYR A 261 -6.79 16.91 -16.27
N SER A 262 -7.62 17.76 -16.87
CA SER A 262 -7.41 19.23 -16.84
C SER A 262 -7.34 19.79 -15.42
N GLN A 263 -8.24 19.35 -14.52
CA GLN A 263 -8.22 19.76 -13.12
C GLN A 263 -6.98 19.24 -12.38
N LEU A 264 -6.63 17.98 -12.61
CA LEU A 264 -5.46 17.34 -12.02
C LEU A 264 -4.16 17.99 -12.50
N ARG A 265 -4.09 18.39 -13.76
CA ARG A 265 -2.95 19.14 -14.31
C ARG A 265 -2.79 20.48 -13.61
N ASN A 266 -3.85 21.27 -13.46
CA ASN A 266 -3.81 22.57 -12.77
C ASN A 266 -3.35 22.41 -11.31
N TYR A 267 -3.79 21.35 -10.65
CA TYR A 267 -3.38 21.01 -9.29
C TYR A 267 -1.89 20.68 -9.19
N ASN A 268 -1.37 19.91 -10.12
CA ASN A 268 0.06 19.58 -10.19
C ASN A 268 0.93 20.80 -10.59
N GLU A 269 0.44 21.68 -11.48
CA GLU A 269 1.11 22.94 -11.78
C GLU A 269 1.25 23.84 -10.54
N GLN A 270 0.23 23.86 -9.68
CA GLN A 270 0.32 24.57 -8.40
C GLN A 270 1.40 23.98 -7.49
N ALA A 271 1.54 22.66 -7.44
CA ALA A 271 2.60 21.98 -6.69
C ALA A 271 4.00 22.36 -7.21
N ILE A 272 4.18 22.45 -8.54
CA ILE A 272 5.43 22.96 -9.13
C ILE A 272 5.77 24.37 -8.63
N VAL A 273 4.78 25.26 -8.56
CA VAL A 273 4.97 26.61 -8.03
C VAL A 273 5.42 26.58 -6.56
N TRP A 274 4.82 25.74 -5.73
CA TRP A 274 5.22 25.59 -4.33
C TRP A 274 6.64 25.04 -4.19
N ILE A 275 7.01 24.05 -5.00
CA ILE A 275 8.36 23.47 -5.01
C ILE A 275 9.38 24.56 -5.37
N LEU A 276 9.17 25.31 -6.47
CA LEU A 276 10.08 26.37 -6.90
C LEU A 276 10.16 27.54 -5.91
N LYS A 277 9.08 27.80 -5.16
CA LYS A 277 9.12 28.79 -4.08
C LYS A 277 9.99 28.34 -2.90
N ALA A 278 9.93 27.06 -2.56
CA ALA A 278 10.74 26.48 -1.47
C ALA A 278 12.18 26.18 -1.90
N ARG A 279 12.39 25.90 -3.19
CA ARG A 279 13.67 25.54 -3.82
C ARG A 279 13.92 26.38 -5.07
N PRO A 280 14.26 27.67 -4.90
CA PRO A 280 14.49 28.59 -6.03
C PRO A 280 15.75 28.24 -6.86
N ASP A 281 16.58 27.37 -6.36
CA ASP A 281 17.77 26.81 -7.04
C ASP A 281 17.41 25.78 -8.11
N LEU A 282 16.20 25.21 -8.07
CA LEU A 282 15.74 24.28 -9.10
C LEU A 282 15.34 25.01 -10.38
N VAL A 283 15.68 24.42 -11.52
CA VAL A 283 15.40 24.98 -12.83
C VAL A 283 14.27 24.22 -13.50
N ARG A 284 13.18 24.92 -13.80
CA ARG A 284 12.08 24.33 -14.59
C ARG A 284 12.54 24.12 -16.02
N LYS A 285 12.57 22.87 -16.50
CA LYS A 285 12.80 22.58 -17.92
C LYS A 285 11.67 23.16 -18.76
N PRO A 286 11.96 23.73 -19.94
CA PRO A 286 10.92 24.15 -20.86
C PRO A 286 10.08 22.95 -21.30
N GLU A 287 8.78 23.14 -21.42
CA GLU A 287 7.84 22.11 -21.89
C GLU A 287 8.34 21.55 -23.25
N LYS A 288 8.61 20.25 -23.32
CA LYS A 288 8.92 19.59 -24.58
C LYS A 288 7.66 19.65 -25.44
N LYS A 289 7.60 20.55 -26.44
CA LYS A 289 6.54 20.52 -27.45
C LYS A 289 6.61 19.15 -28.13
N LYS A 290 5.74 18.22 -27.74
CA LYS A 290 5.55 16.99 -28.53
C LYS A 290 5.19 17.44 -29.95
N PRO A 291 5.88 16.93 -30.99
CA PRO A 291 5.45 17.21 -32.36
C PRO A 291 3.97 16.83 -32.47
N PRO A 292 3.16 17.61 -33.20
CA PRO A 292 1.76 17.27 -33.41
C PRO A 292 1.72 15.82 -33.90
N LYS A 293 0.99 14.95 -33.16
CA LYS A 293 0.78 13.57 -33.65
C LYS A 293 0.18 13.69 -35.02
N GLU A 294 0.90 13.27 -36.05
CA GLU A 294 0.31 13.07 -37.37
C GLU A 294 -0.93 12.21 -37.18
N LEU A 295 -2.07 12.77 -37.58
CA LEU A 295 -3.34 12.03 -37.55
C LEU A 295 -3.15 10.78 -38.42
N PRO A 296 -3.41 9.56 -37.92
CA PRO A 296 -3.01 8.33 -38.58
C PRO A 296 -3.78 8.00 -39.86
N TYR A 297 -4.66 8.91 -40.35
CA TYR A 297 -5.36 8.71 -41.63
C TYR A 297 -5.63 10.04 -42.35
N PRO A 298 -5.13 10.20 -43.59
CA PRO A 298 -5.70 11.19 -44.48
C PRO A 298 -7.14 10.78 -44.77
N LEU A 299 -8.11 11.69 -44.48
CA LEU A 299 -9.49 11.54 -44.96
C LEU A 299 -9.42 11.38 -46.46
N ARG A 300 -9.72 10.18 -46.98
CA ARG A 300 -9.94 10.00 -48.44
C ARG A 300 -11.09 10.89 -48.83
N PRO A 301 -10.95 11.74 -49.89
CA PRO A 301 -12.08 12.48 -50.42
C PRO A 301 -13.11 11.47 -50.93
N LYS A 302 -14.35 11.61 -50.49
CA LYS A 302 -15.47 10.86 -51.05
C LYS A 302 -15.63 11.33 -52.50
N SER A 303 -15.36 10.45 -53.43
CA SER A 303 -15.74 10.57 -54.84
C SER A 303 -17.25 10.30 -55.00
#